data_ef9d27e707cc31d17379e36db8c949cc
#
_entry.id   ef9d27e707cc31d17379e36db8c949cc
#
_cell.length_a   1.000
_cell.length_b   1.000
_cell.length_c   1.000
_cell.angle_alpha   90.00
_cell.angle_beta   90.00
_cell.angle_gamma   90.00
#
_symmetry.space_group_name_H-M   'P 1'
#
loop_
_entity.id
_entity.type
_entity.pdbx_description
1 polymer ?
#
loop_
_entity_poly.entity_id
_entity_poly.type
_entity_poly.pdbx_seq_one_letter_code
_entity_poly.pdbx_strand_id
1 'polypeptide(L)'
;MGNALAWFQLIPTEIVEFYPVRARNLLAGLLTITALVAVGCGGSSDDTSGGSTGSSSSGGGDTLRLVAYSTPEVVYDEIDPAFAQTEAGKGVNFETSFGASGDQSRAVEAGQKADIVSFSTEPDMTRLVDAGLVAEDWNQTPNKGLVTTSLVSFVVRPGNPKNIHTWADLLKPGVEVLTPNPFTSGAAKWNLLAAYGANGGASGDTQAGLDYVSELVKDHVKIQDKSGREALQTFIGGQGDVLLSYEYEATTAQKKGEDVDFVTPDDTIKINIDIAKTKDAPPVAQSFLDYVLSKPAQEMFASWGYRPVNEEVLKANADKFPDPANLFTIEDLGGWSKVNDELFDVETGSIAKIEEDAGVATED
;
A
#
# COMPACT_ATOMS: atom_id res chain seq x y z
N MET A 1 -54.21 -25.42 46.37
CA MET A 1 -55.31 -24.48 46.17
C MET A 1 -54.78 -23.21 45.56
N GLY A 2 -55.12 -22.94 44.33
CA GLY A 2 -55.34 -21.71 43.67
C GLY A 2 -54.44 -21.45 42.45
N ASN A 3 -54.91 -21.82 41.39
CA ASN A 3 -54.93 -21.51 39.97
C ASN A 3 -54.07 -20.34 39.43
N ALA A 4 -53.26 -20.77 38.43
CA ALA A 4 -52.65 -19.98 37.41
C ALA A 4 -53.70 -19.55 36.35
N LEU A 5 -53.56 -18.40 35.74
CA LEU A 5 -54.18 -18.05 34.48
C LEU A 5 -53.16 -17.38 33.58
N ALA A 6 -52.93 -17.99 32.44
CA ALA A 6 -52.13 -17.55 31.33
C ALA A 6 -52.74 -16.38 30.61
N TRP A 7 -51.92 -15.42 30.15
CA TRP A 7 -52.27 -14.47 29.13
C TRP A 7 -51.37 -14.69 27.91
N PHE A 8 -51.93 -15.29 26.87
CA PHE A 8 -51.44 -15.26 25.50
C PHE A 8 -51.89 -13.92 24.89
N GLN A 9 -50.94 -13.11 24.47
CA GLN A 9 -51.23 -11.99 23.58
C GLN A 9 -50.68 -12.29 22.19
N LEU A 10 -51.60 -12.31 21.24
CA LEU A 10 -51.41 -12.49 19.80
C LEU A 10 -50.62 -11.30 19.22
N ILE A 11 -49.63 -11.59 18.46
CA ILE A 11 -48.91 -10.65 17.56
C ILE A 11 -49.56 -10.75 16.18
N PRO A 12 -49.96 -9.64 15.55
CA PRO A 12 -50.51 -9.69 14.19
C PRO A 12 -49.40 -9.89 13.15
N THR A 13 -49.65 -10.80 12.28
CA THR A 13 -48.87 -11.08 11.05
C THR A 13 -49.14 -9.96 10.06
N GLU A 14 -48.18 -9.10 9.80
CA GLU A 14 -48.22 -8.22 8.62
C GLU A 14 -47.76 -8.98 7.38
N ILE A 15 -48.62 -8.96 6.39
CA ILE A 15 -48.42 -9.58 5.09
C ILE A 15 -47.56 -8.63 4.26
N VAL A 16 -46.37 -9.09 3.88
CA VAL A 16 -45.51 -8.41 2.91
C VAL A 16 -45.98 -8.76 1.51
N GLU A 17 -46.62 -7.80 0.84
CA GLU A 17 -47.00 -7.92 -0.59
C GLU A 17 -45.74 -7.85 -1.47
N PHE A 18 -45.53 -8.93 -2.24
CA PHE A 18 -44.57 -8.98 -3.33
C PHE A 18 -45.13 -8.26 -4.57
N TYR A 19 -44.51 -7.17 -5.01
CA TYR A 19 -44.72 -6.58 -6.30
C TYR A 19 -43.84 -7.23 -7.36
N PRO A 20 -44.37 -7.74 -8.48
CA PRO A 20 -43.56 -8.26 -9.57
C PRO A 20 -43.05 -7.13 -10.47
N VAL A 21 -41.73 -7.05 -10.63
CA VAL A 21 -41.08 -6.18 -11.62
C VAL A 21 -41.32 -6.73 -13.01
N ARG A 22 -42.07 -5.97 -13.83
CA ARG A 22 -42.35 -6.27 -15.23
C ARG A 22 -41.09 -6.06 -16.08
N ALA A 23 -40.60 -7.12 -16.69
CA ALA A 23 -39.66 -7.06 -17.79
C ALA A 23 -40.32 -6.37 -19.01
N ARG A 24 -39.71 -5.31 -19.52
CA ARG A 24 -40.05 -4.71 -20.83
C ARG A 24 -38.94 -5.07 -21.82
N ASN A 25 -39.31 -5.97 -22.71
CA ASN A 25 -38.61 -6.24 -23.96
C ASN A 25 -38.63 -4.99 -24.84
N LEU A 26 -37.47 -4.61 -25.38
CA LEU A 26 -37.37 -3.76 -26.54
C LEU A 26 -36.49 -4.44 -27.58
N LEU A 27 -37.15 -4.66 -28.71
CA LEU A 27 -36.69 -5.31 -29.95
C LEU A 27 -35.66 -4.42 -30.69
N ALA A 28 -34.77 -5.11 -31.28
CA ALA A 28 -34.02 -4.93 -32.52
C ALA A 28 -34.17 -3.60 -33.29
N GLY A 29 -33.02 -3.03 -33.63
CA GLY A 29 -32.83 -2.06 -34.69
C GLY A 29 -31.49 -2.29 -35.37
N LEU A 30 -31.48 -3.12 -36.40
CA LEU A 30 -30.38 -3.31 -37.36
C LEU A 30 -30.34 -2.08 -38.27
N LEU A 31 -29.24 -1.36 -38.32
CA LEU A 31 -28.95 -0.38 -39.36
C LEU A 31 -27.54 -0.59 -39.89
N THR A 32 -27.49 -1.21 -41.04
CA THR A 32 -26.35 -1.27 -41.97
C THR A 32 -26.08 0.10 -42.56
N ILE A 33 -24.86 0.60 -42.45
CA ILE A 33 -24.33 1.70 -43.27
C ILE A 33 -23.07 1.25 -43.97
N THR A 34 -23.19 1.37 -45.28
CA THR A 34 -22.32 0.98 -46.38
C THR A 34 -21.02 1.82 -46.40
N ALA A 35 -19.94 1.16 -46.78
CA ALA A 35 -18.64 1.76 -47.09
C ALA A 35 -18.68 2.74 -48.25
N LEU A 36 -17.92 3.82 -48.18
CA LEU A 36 -17.44 4.57 -49.34
C LEU A 36 -15.91 4.71 -49.23
N VAL A 37 -15.26 4.00 -50.12
CA VAL A 37 -13.84 4.16 -50.47
C VAL A 37 -13.73 5.35 -51.45
N ALA A 38 -12.87 6.30 -51.12
CA ALA A 38 -12.39 7.29 -52.08
C ALA A 38 -10.84 7.21 -52.10
N VAL A 39 -10.37 6.61 -53.17
CA VAL A 39 -8.99 6.67 -53.63
C VAL A 39 -8.77 8.00 -54.33
N GLY A 40 -7.75 8.75 -53.93
CA GLY A 40 -7.26 9.95 -54.61
C GLY A 40 -5.73 9.95 -54.60
N CYS A 41 -5.18 9.49 -55.72
CA CYS A 41 -3.75 9.67 -56.08
C CYS A 41 -3.51 11.08 -56.67
N GLY A 42 -2.33 11.58 -56.41
CA GLY A 42 -1.68 12.47 -57.37
C GLY A 42 -0.99 13.72 -56.83
N GLY A 43 0.33 13.74 -56.99
CA GLY A 43 1.03 14.86 -57.61
C GLY A 43 2.06 15.57 -56.77
N SER A 44 3.33 15.28 -57.07
CA SER A 44 4.53 16.02 -56.70
C SER A 44 4.51 17.47 -57.24
N SER A 45 5.13 18.40 -56.50
CA SER A 45 6.14 19.31 -57.06
C SER A 45 6.78 20.16 -55.94
N ASP A 46 8.09 20.29 -56.06
CA ASP A 46 9.01 21.16 -55.32
C ASP A 46 8.61 22.64 -55.35
N ASP A 47 8.94 23.41 -54.29
CA ASP A 47 9.99 24.42 -54.28
C ASP A 47 10.00 25.27 -52.98
N THR A 48 11.18 25.27 -52.41
CA THR A 48 11.97 26.28 -51.71
C THR A 48 11.33 27.46 -50.96
N SER A 49 11.91 27.57 -49.77
CA SER A 49 12.38 28.76 -49.05
C SER A 49 11.42 29.53 -48.16
N GLY A 50 11.89 29.70 -46.95
CA GLY A 50 11.45 30.76 -46.07
C GLY A 50 11.33 30.32 -44.61
N GLY A 51 12.43 30.50 -43.87
CA GLY A 51 12.46 30.22 -42.43
C GLY A 51 11.44 31.04 -41.65
N SER A 52 10.78 30.36 -40.77
CA SER A 52 10.24 30.97 -39.57
C SER A 52 10.31 29.87 -38.48
N THR A 53 11.29 30.00 -37.63
CA THR A 53 11.34 29.33 -36.35
C THR A 53 10.19 29.81 -35.50
N GLY A 54 9.03 29.24 -35.74
CA GLY A 54 7.91 29.33 -34.83
C GLY A 54 8.09 28.21 -33.78
N SER A 55 8.77 28.51 -32.71
CA SER A 55 8.65 27.76 -31.45
C SER A 55 7.20 27.88 -31.04
N SER A 56 6.39 26.93 -31.44
CA SER A 56 5.11 26.68 -30.77
C SER A 56 5.44 26.13 -29.40
N SER A 57 5.60 27.02 -28.44
CA SER A 57 5.43 26.69 -27.04
C SER A 57 3.97 26.26 -26.86
N SER A 58 3.69 25.00 -27.11
CA SER A 58 2.54 24.37 -26.50
C SER A 58 2.76 24.50 -25.00
N GLY A 59 1.88 25.24 -24.32
CA GLY A 59 1.88 25.38 -22.87
C GLY A 59 1.40 24.08 -22.19
N GLY A 60 2.12 23.00 -22.42
CA GLY A 60 1.99 21.77 -21.66
C GLY A 60 3.10 21.81 -20.60
N GLY A 61 2.72 21.95 -19.34
CA GLY A 61 3.65 21.73 -18.24
C GLY A 61 4.20 20.31 -18.28
N ASP A 62 5.33 20.10 -17.63
CA ASP A 62 5.92 18.75 -17.49
C ASP A 62 4.92 17.83 -16.80
N THR A 63 4.83 16.58 -17.26
CA THR A 63 4.08 15.53 -16.58
C THR A 63 5.05 14.75 -15.71
N LEU A 64 4.74 14.62 -14.42
CA LEU A 64 5.50 13.82 -13.47
C LEU A 64 4.69 12.56 -13.09
N ARG A 65 5.25 11.39 -13.34
CA ARG A 65 4.60 10.10 -13.11
C ARG A 65 5.09 9.50 -11.80
N LEU A 66 4.20 9.41 -10.82
CA LEU A 66 4.46 8.77 -9.53
C LEU A 66 3.85 7.37 -9.54
N VAL A 67 4.68 6.35 -9.38
CA VAL A 67 4.26 4.95 -9.17
C VAL A 67 4.66 4.55 -7.76
N ALA A 68 3.67 4.20 -6.93
CA ALA A 68 3.91 3.97 -5.52
C ALA A 68 3.05 2.83 -4.94
N TYR A 69 3.47 2.34 -3.76
CA TYR A 69 2.66 1.40 -3.00
C TYR A 69 1.30 2.01 -2.59
N SER A 70 0.35 1.16 -2.17
CA SER A 70 -1.09 1.52 -2.15
C SER A 70 -1.48 2.60 -1.13
N THR A 71 -0.83 2.66 0.03
CA THR A 71 -1.36 3.39 1.18
C THR A 71 -1.10 4.91 1.18
N PRO A 72 -0.01 5.46 0.59
CA PRO A 72 0.29 6.88 0.68
C PRO A 72 -0.49 7.79 -0.27
N GLU A 73 -1.40 7.28 -1.10
CA GLU A 73 -2.21 8.09 -2.00
C GLU A 73 -2.82 9.30 -1.30
N VAL A 74 -3.37 9.10 -0.09
CA VAL A 74 -4.03 10.15 0.69
C VAL A 74 -3.13 11.33 1.04
N VAL A 75 -1.84 11.12 1.21
CA VAL A 75 -0.90 12.19 1.52
C VAL A 75 -0.33 12.80 0.24
N TYR A 76 -0.16 12.03 -0.83
CA TYR A 76 0.25 12.56 -2.13
C TYR A 76 -0.85 13.41 -2.77
N ASP A 77 -2.15 13.15 -2.51
CA ASP A 77 -3.26 14.03 -2.88
C ASP A 77 -3.13 15.44 -2.29
N GLU A 78 -2.40 15.62 -1.17
CA GLU A 78 -2.07 16.92 -0.61
C GLU A 78 -0.70 17.45 -1.09
N ILE A 79 0.31 16.58 -1.20
CA ILE A 79 1.69 16.93 -1.57
C ILE A 79 1.78 17.40 -3.04
N ASP A 80 1.16 16.68 -3.98
CA ASP A 80 1.24 16.95 -5.40
C ASP A 80 0.73 18.36 -5.76
N PRO A 81 -0.49 18.77 -5.34
CA PRO A 81 -0.97 20.12 -5.59
C PRO A 81 -0.16 21.17 -4.81
N ALA A 82 0.38 20.86 -3.64
CA ALA A 82 1.22 21.78 -2.89
C ALA A 82 2.57 22.01 -3.61
N PHE A 83 3.19 20.97 -4.16
CA PHE A 83 4.38 21.10 -5.00
C PHE A 83 4.11 21.96 -6.24
N ALA A 84 2.96 21.73 -6.91
CA ALA A 84 2.57 22.49 -8.09
C ALA A 84 2.41 24.03 -7.84
N GLN A 85 2.28 24.45 -6.58
CA GLN A 85 2.26 25.87 -6.18
C GLN A 85 3.67 26.44 -5.95
N THR A 86 4.71 25.64 -5.90
CA THR A 86 6.10 26.08 -5.77
C THR A 86 6.62 26.60 -7.11
N GLU A 87 7.69 27.41 -7.09
CA GLU A 87 8.34 27.86 -8.32
C GLU A 87 8.88 26.69 -9.16
N ALA A 88 9.38 25.63 -8.50
CA ALA A 88 9.92 24.44 -9.15
C ALA A 88 8.84 23.54 -9.76
N GLY A 89 7.66 23.51 -9.13
CA GLY A 89 6.54 22.65 -9.55
C GLY A 89 5.52 23.36 -10.44
N LYS A 90 5.73 24.65 -10.74
CA LYS A 90 4.78 25.45 -11.50
C LYS A 90 4.52 24.88 -12.89
N GLY A 91 3.25 24.50 -13.13
CA GLY A 91 2.83 23.94 -14.41
C GLY A 91 3.05 22.43 -14.53
N VAL A 92 3.54 21.76 -13.49
CA VAL A 92 3.65 20.28 -13.44
C VAL A 92 2.26 19.68 -13.31
N ASN A 93 2.01 18.65 -14.10
CA ASN A 93 0.85 17.78 -13.96
C ASN A 93 1.29 16.44 -13.39
N PHE A 94 0.50 15.85 -12.52
CA PHE A 94 0.78 14.53 -11.95
C PHE A 94 -0.06 13.44 -12.61
N GLU A 95 0.58 12.33 -12.92
CA GLU A 95 -0.07 11.04 -13.24
C GLU A 95 0.37 10.06 -12.15
N THR A 96 -0.57 9.56 -11.37
CA THR A 96 -0.26 8.70 -10.21
C THR A 96 -0.79 7.29 -10.40
N SER A 97 -0.06 6.31 -9.89
CA SER A 97 -0.45 4.91 -9.84
C SER A 97 -0.13 4.35 -8.46
N PHE A 98 -1.14 3.94 -7.73
CA PHE A 98 -1.03 3.36 -6.39
C PHE A 98 -1.58 1.94 -6.37
N GLY A 99 -0.79 0.99 -5.87
CA GLY A 99 -1.16 -0.43 -5.83
C GLY A 99 -0.28 -1.24 -4.88
N ALA A 100 -0.40 -2.55 -4.90
CA ALA A 100 0.49 -3.42 -4.14
C ALA A 100 1.95 -3.17 -4.56
N SER A 101 2.87 -3.05 -3.59
CA SER A 101 4.25 -2.58 -3.83
C SER A 101 4.99 -3.45 -4.84
N GLY A 102 4.93 -4.76 -4.67
CA GLY A 102 5.55 -5.71 -5.60
C GLY A 102 4.96 -5.62 -7.00
N ASP A 103 3.63 -5.51 -7.14
CA ASP A 103 2.96 -5.36 -8.44
C ASP A 103 3.37 -4.07 -9.15
N GLN A 104 3.44 -2.96 -8.42
CA GLN A 104 3.86 -1.68 -8.98
C GLN A 104 5.30 -1.72 -9.47
N SER A 105 6.20 -2.34 -8.70
CA SER A 105 7.60 -2.52 -9.09
C SER A 105 7.70 -3.38 -10.35
N ARG A 106 7.02 -4.53 -10.42
CA ARG A 106 6.96 -5.39 -11.61
C ARG A 106 6.36 -4.68 -12.82
N ALA A 107 5.33 -3.88 -12.62
CA ALA A 107 4.72 -3.12 -13.71
C ALA A 107 5.70 -2.10 -14.31
N VAL A 108 6.48 -1.41 -13.47
CA VAL A 108 7.53 -0.48 -13.94
C VAL A 108 8.65 -1.25 -14.66
N GLU A 109 9.10 -2.38 -14.14
CA GLU A 109 10.06 -3.26 -14.80
C GLU A 109 9.54 -3.72 -16.18
N ALA A 110 8.26 -4.05 -16.27
CA ALA A 110 7.61 -4.47 -17.52
C ALA A 110 7.31 -3.32 -18.49
N GLY A 111 7.66 -2.06 -18.13
CA GLY A 111 7.58 -0.91 -19.03
C GLY A 111 6.51 0.12 -18.70
N GLN A 112 5.82 0.03 -17.56
CA GLN A 112 5.00 1.14 -17.07
C GLN A 112 5.89 2.36 -16.83
N LYS A 113 5.54 3.48 -17.41
CA LYS A 113 6.32 4.71 -17.25
C LYS A 113 6.20 5.23 -15.82
N ALA A 114 7.33 5.53 -15.23
CA ALA A 114 7.46 6.17 -13.94
C ALA A 114 8.63 7.17 -13.97
N ASP A 115 8.45 8.31 -13.34
CA ASP A 115 9.49 9.31 -13.12
C ASP A 115 9.96 9.27 -11.66
N ILE A 116 9.02 9.01 -10.74
CA ILE A 116 9.24 8.77 -9.32
C ILE A 116 8.64 7.40 -8.97
N VAL A 117 9.39 6.62 -8.20
CA VAL A 117 8.93 5.36 -7.63
C VAL A 117 9.07 5.38 -6.11
N SER A 118 8.07 4.87 -5.40
CA SER A 118 8.10 4.76 -3.94
C SER A 118 7.51 3.41 -3.51
N PHE A 119 8.33 2.61 -2.84
CA PHE A 119 7.97 1.25 -2.49
C PHE A 119 8.11 0.99 -0.99
N SER A 120 7.39 0.00 -0.52
CA SER A 120 7.37 -0.36 0.89
C SER A 120 8.47 -1.35 1.28
N THR A 121 9.22 -1.88 0.32
CA THR A 121 10.37 -2.76 0.59
C THR A 121 11.53 -2.48 -0.37
N GLU A 122 12.76 -2.57 0.13
CA GLU A 122 13.99 -2.39 -0.67
C GLU A 122 14.09 -3.37 -1.85
N PRO A 123 13.67 -4.65 -1.76
CA PRO A 123 13.67 -5.56 -2.91
C PRO A 123 12.87 -5.07 -4.11
N ASP A 124 11.77 -4.34 -3.88
CA ASP A 124 10.99 -3.74 -4.96
C ASP A 124 11.75 -2.61 -5.66
N MET A 125 12.60 -1.89 -4.93
CA MET A 125 13.50 -0.89 -5.50
C MET A 125 14.70 -1.56 -6.20
N THR A 126 15.30 -2.58 -5.58
CA THR A 126 16.44 -3.34 -6.13
C THR A 126 16.11 -3.94 -7.49
N ARG A 127 14.88 -4.48 -7.66
CA ARG A 127 14.40 -4.96 -8.97
C ARG A 127 14.57 -3.89 -10.06
N LEU A 128 14.23 -2.63 -9.79
CA LEU A 128 14.38 -1.56 -10.78
C LEU A 128 15.83 -1.11 -10.96
N VAL A 129 16.67 -1.25 -9.94
CA VAL A 129 18.12 -1.05 -10.06
C VAL A 129 18.71 -2.11 -10.98
N ASP A 130 18.38 -3.36 -10.77
CA ASP A 130 18.86 -4.50 -11.57
C ASP A 130 18.38 -4.42 -13.03
N ALA A 131 17.15 -3.94 -13.23
CA ALA A 131 16.62 -3.63 -14.57
C ALA A 131 17.22 -2.37 -15.20
N GLY A 132 18.12 -1.67 -14.49
CA GLY A 132 18.77 -0.46 -15.00
C GLY A 132 17.90 0.79 -15.05
N LEU A 133 16.70 0.75 -14.46
CA LEU A 133 15.72 1.86 -14.46
C LEU A 133 15.94 2.87 -13.33
N VAL A 134 16.50 2.44 -12.21
CA VAL A 134 16.89 3.28 -11.07
C VAL A 134 18.40 3.25 -10.92
N ALA A 135 19.02 4.32 -10.44
CA ALA A 135 20.46 4.41 -10.24
C ALA A 135 20.91 3.52 -9.06
N GLU A 136 22.11 2.92 -9.17
CA GLU A 136 22.67 2.06 -8.10
C GLU A 136 22.91 2.82 -6.79
N ASP A 137 23.12 4.13 -6.88
CA ASP A 137 23.39 5.02 -5.74
C ASP A 137 22.14 5.73 -5.20
N TRP A 138 20.95 5.27 -5.56
CA TRP A 138 19.66 5.86 -5.17
C TRP A 138 19.52 6.09 -3.66
N ASN A 139 20.08 5.22 -2.85
CA ASN A 139 20.05 5.27 -1.39
C ASN A 139 21.28 5.95 -0.75
N GLN A 140 22.22 6.47 -1.54
CA GLN A 140 23.40 7.19 -1.04
C GLN A 140 23.10 8.68 -0.78
N THR A 141 21.95 8.94 -0.21
CA THR A 141 21.47 10.25 0.19
C THR A 141 21.52 10.39 1.72
N PRO A 142 21.46 11.60 2.28
CA PRO A 142 21.44 11.78 3.74
C PRO A 142 20.34 11.00 4.48
N ASN A 143 19.20 10.83 3.83
CA ASN A 143 18.05 10.05 4.31
C ASN A 143 18.05 8.59 3.82
N LYS A 144 19.16 8.13 3.20
CA LYS A 144 19.33 6.75 2.71
C LYS A 144 18.23 6.28 1.74
N GLY A 145 17.72 7.18 0.90
CA GLY A 145 16.63 6.87 -0.03
C GLY A 145 15.25 6.74 0.62
N LEU A 146 15.12 7.01 1.91
CA LEU A 146 13.84 6.89 2.63
C LEU A 146 13.01 8.17 2.49
N VAL A 147 11.70 8.01 2.34
CA VAL A 147 10.73 9.12 2.38
C VAL A 147 10.06 9.24 3.74
N THR A 148 9.70 8.12 4.35
CA THR A 148 9.14 8.01 5.70
C THR A 148 9.55 6.68 6.33
N THR A 149 9.23 6.51 7.61
CA THR A 149 9.29 5.21 8.28
C THR A 149 7.95 4.91 8.95
N SER A 150 7.76 3.69 9.42
CA SER A 150 6.57 3.26 10.16
C SER A 150 6.92 2.08 11.09
N LEU A 151 5.91 1.56 11.77
CA LEU A 151 5.99 0.34 12.56
C LEU A 151 4.86 -0.60 12.13
N VAL A 152 5.04 -1.90 12.35
CA VAL A 152 3.91 -2.83 12.30
C VAL A 152 3.09 -2.69 13.57
N SER A 153 1.79 -2.51 13.40
CA SER A 153 0.81 -2.34 14.47
C SER A 153 -0.42 -3.22 14.24
N PHE A 154 -1.19 -3.43 15.29
CA PHE A 154 -2.46 -4.14 15.25
C PHE A 154 -3.60 -3.13 15.16
N VAL A 155 -4.28 -3.03 14.03
CA VAL A 155 -5.54 -2.30 13.92
C VAL A 155 -6.63 -3.20 14.47
N VAL A 156 -7.38 -2.71 15.46
CA VAL A 156 -8.38 -3.50 16.20
C VAL A 156 -9.75 -2.83 16.14
N ARG A 157 -10.77 -3.60 16.45
CA ARG A 157 -12.13 -3.07 16.56
C ARG A 157 -12.22 -2.03 17.67
N PRO A 158 -13.18 -1.07 17.57
CA PRO A 158 -13.36 -0.04 18.58
C PRO A 158 -13.46 -0.61 20.00
N GLY A 159 -12.71 -0.04 20.93
CA GLY A 159 -12.63 -0.50 22.31
C GLY A 159 -11.88 -1.82 22.51
N ASN A 160 -11.26 -2.37 21.47
CA ASN A 160 -10.45 -3.59 21.52
C ASN A 160 -11.13 -4.76 22.26
N PRO A 161 -12.30 -5.22 21.79
CA PRO A 161 -13.13 -6.19 22.54
C PRO A 161 -12.47 -7.56 22.76
N LYS A 162 -11.46 -7.92 21.94
CA LYS A 162 -10.68 -9.15 22.09
C LYS A 162 -9.46 -8.97 23.00
N ASN A 163 -9.22 -7.75 23.50
CA ASN A 163 -8.08 -7.41 24.37
C ASN A 163 -6.76 -7.88 23.76
N ILE A 164 -6.50 -7.41 22.51
CA ILE A 164 -5.30 -7.70 21.73
C ILE A 164 -4.25 -6.63 22.06
N HIS A 165 -3.12 -7.03 22.66
CA HIS A 165 -2.02 -6.14 23.01
C HIS A 165 -0.64 -6.68 22.62
N THR A 166 -0.53 -8.00 22.51
CA THR A 166 0.72 -8.70 22.24
C THR A 166 0.55 -9.70 21.10
N TRP A 167 1.66 -10.14 20.54
CA TRP A 167 1.67 -11.19 19.52
C TRP A 167 0.98 -12.48 20.02
N ALA A 168 1.16 -12.86 21.29
CA ALA A 168 0.50 -14.03 21.87
C ALA A 168 -1.04 -13.90 21.90
N ASP A 169 -1.57 -12.70 21.90
CA ASP A 169 -3.02 -12.49 21.88
C ASP A 169 -3.63 -12.82 20.52
N LEU A 170 -2.85 -12.76 19.44
CA LEU A 170 -3.30 -13.10 18.09
C LEU A 170 -3.57 -14.61 17.94
N LEU A 171 -2.90 -15.44 18.74
CA LEU A 171 -3.07 -16.90 18.74
C LEU A 171 -4.17 -17.39 19.72
N LYS A 172 -4.92 -16.48 20.32
CA LYS A 172 -6.05 -16.87 21.17
C LYS A 172 -7.16 -17.53 20.35
N PRO A 173 -7.83 -18.59 20.87
CA PRO A 173 -8.94 -19.21 20.18
C PRO A 173 -10.03 -18.22 19.76
N GLY A 174 -10.41 -18.25 18.48
CA GLY A 174 -11.46 -17.41 17.93
C GLY A 174 -11.04 -15.97 17.65
N VAL A 175 -9.74 -15.65 17.63
CA VAL A 175 -9.21 -14.42 17.06
C VAL A 175 -8.99 -14.63 15.57
N GLU A 176 -9.56 -13.75 14.77
CA GLU A 176 -9.44 -13.73 13.31
C GLU A 176 -8.55 -12.57 12.88
N VAL A 177 -7.43 -12.92 12.23
CA VAL A 177 -6.41 -11.99 11.78
C VAL A 177 -6.53 -11.75 10.28
N LEU A 178 -6.35 -10.50 9.87
CA LEU A 178 -6.19 -10.10 8.47
C LEU A 178 -4.76 -9.58 8.24
N THR A 179 -4.23 -9.88 7.09
CA THR A 179 -2.98 -9.28 6.57
C THR A 179 -3.01 -9.35 5.05
N PRO A 180 -2.33 -8.49 4.30
CA PRO A 180 -2.23 -8.69 2.85
C PRO A 180 -1.39 -9.93 2.50
N ASN A 181 -1.37 -10.30 1.21
CA ASN A 181 -0.54 -11.38 0.69
C ASN A 181 0.93 -10.92 0.54
N PRO A 182 1.93 -11.62 1.09
CA PRO A 182 3.34 -11.21 1.06
C PRO A 182 4.01 -11.30 -0.33
N PHE A 183 3.38 -11.95 -1.30
CA PHE A 183 3.92 -12.08 -2.66
C PHE A 183 3.46 -10.96 -3.59
N THR A 184 2.46 -10.19 -3.19
CA THR A 184 2.01 -8.97 -3.88
C THR A 184 2.33 -7.71 -3.09
N SER A 185 2.17 -7.74 -1.77
CA SER A 185 2.23 -6.59 -0.87
C SER A 185 3.49 -6.59 0.01
N GLY A 186 4.29 -5.54 -0.12
CA GLY A 186 5.40 -5.31 0.82
C GLY A 186 4.93 -5.11 2.27
N ALA A 187 3.72 -4.57 2.49
CA ALA A 187 3.15 -4.47 3.83
C ALA A 187 3.02 -5.83 4.51
N ALA A 188 2.60 -6.84 3.76
CA ALA A 188 2.49 -8.19 4.28
C ALA A 188 3.85 -8.81 4.64
N LYS A 189 4.89 -8.56 3.84
CA LYS A 189 6.24 -8.97 4.21
C LYS A 189 6.65 -8.38 5.55
N TRP A 190 6.45 -7.08 5.76
CA TRP A 190 6.72 -6.44 7.04
C TRP A 190 5.89 -7.03 8.19
N ASN A 191 4.60 -7.32 7.96
CA ASN A 191 3.72 -7.90 8.97
C ASN A 191 4.22 -9.29 9.44
N LEU A 192 4.60 -10.15 8.47
CA LEU A 192 5.12 -11.48 8.79
C LEU A 192 6.53 -11.42 9.39
N LEU A 193 7.37 -10.47 8.96
CA LEU A 193 8.68 -10.23 9.57
C LEU A 193 8.57 -9.71 11.00
N ALA A 194 7.56 -8.87 11.29
CA ALA A 194 7.29 -8.45 12.66
C ALA A 194 6.87 -9.64 13.53
N ALA A 195 5.96 -10.49 13.02
CA ALA A 195 5.54 -11.71 13.70
C ALA A 195 6.70 -12.68 13.95
N TYR A 196 7.50 -12.94 12.93
CA TYR A 196 8.69 -13.78 12.99
C TYR A 196 9.74 -13.23 13.96
N GLY A 197 10.10 -11.97 13.80
CA GLY A 197 11.15 -11.34 14.60
C GLY A 197 10.80 -11.22 16.06
N ALA A 198 9.58 -10.80 16.39
CA ALA A 198 9.08 -10.67 17.75
C ALA A 198 9.01 -12.01 18.52
N ASN A 199 8.90 -13.13 17.81
CA ASN A 199 8.75 -14.44 18.42
C ASN A 199 9.98 -15.35 18.28
N GLY A 200 11.17 -14.75 18.19
CA GLY A 200 12.45 -15.46 18.23
C GLY A 200 13.40 -15.09 17.10
N GLY A 201 12.91 -14.81 15.90
CA GLY A 201 13.74 -14.55 14.74
C GLY A 201 14.78 -13.45 14.96
N ALA A 202 14.41 -12.33 15.57
CA ALA A 202 15.34 -11.23 15.85
C ALA A 202 16.36 -11.57 16.94
N SER A 203 16.08 -12.53 17.80
CA SER A 203 17.01 -13.03 18.82
C SER A 203 17.86 -14.23 18.36
N GLY A 204 17.67 -14.67 17.10
CA GLY A 204 18.39 -15.80 16.51
C GLY A 204 17.71 -17.18 16.69
N ASP A 205 16.54 -17.24 17.32
CA ASP A 205 15.73 -18.45 17.38
C ASP A 205 14.79 -18.52 16.16
N THR A 206 15.38 -18.87 15.02
CA THR A 206 14.67 -19.01 13.75
C THR A 206 13.48 -19.95 13.82
N GLN A 207 13.62 -21.08 14.54
CA GLN A 207 12.57 -22.08 14.62
C GLN A 207 11.35 -21.57 15.39
N ALA A 208 11.54 -20.91 16.52
CA ALA A 208 10.45 -20.32 17.30
C ALA A 208 9.69 -19.27 16.49
N GLY A 209 10.41 -18.40 15.75
CA GLY A 209 9.80 -17.43 14.86
C GLY A 209 8.97 -18.08 13.75
N LEU A 210 9.47 -19.14 13.11
CA LEU A 210 8.75 -19.86 12.06
C LEU A 210 7.55 -20.65 12.59
N ASP A 211 7.67 -21.26 13.77
CA ASP A 211 6.56 -21.96 14.41
C ASP A 211 5.41 -20.98 14.72
N TYR A 212 5.73 -19.79 15.23
CA TYR A 212 4.74 -18.73 15.45
C TYR A 212 4.06 -18.31 14.15
N VAL A 213 4.83 -17.99 13.09
CA VAL A 213 4.25 -17.59 11.79
C VAL A 213 3.38 -18.70 11.21
N SER A 214 3.80 -19.96 11.36
CA SER A 214 3.03 -21.12 10.86
C SER A 214 1.67 -21.24 11.57
N GLU A 215 1.64 -21.11 12.90
CA GLU A 215 0.38 -21.12 13.66
C GLU A 215 -0.50 -19.91 13.30
N LEU A 216 0.08 -18.71 13.25
CA LEU A 216 -0.63 -17.49 12.88
C LEU A 216 -1.30 -17.63 11.51
N VAL A 217 -0.54 -18.02 10.48
CA VAL A 217 -1.02 -18.10 9.09
C VAL A 217 -2.06 -19.21 8.94
N LYS A 218 -1.80 -20.41 9.45
CA LYS A 218 -2.68 -21.57 9.24
C LYS A 218 -3.98 -21.51 10.04
N ASP A 219 -3.92 -21.01 11.27
CA ASP A 219 -5.04 -21.13 12.21
C ASP A 219 -5.81 -19.81 12.39
N HIS A 220 -5.16 -18.66 12.26
CA HIS A 220 -5.72 -17.36 12.61
C HIS A 220 -5.90 -16.40 11.44
N VAL A 221 -5.02 -16.40 10.43
CA VAL A 221 -5.19 -15.56 9.24
C VAL A 221 -6.35 -16.10 8.41
N LYS A 222 -7.36 -15.25 8.17
CA LYS A 222 -8.59 -15.65 7.46
C LYS A 222 -8.68 -15.05 6.06
N ILE A 223 -8.11 -13.87 5.86
CA ILE A 223 -8.16 -13.15 4.59
C ILE A 223 -6.77 -12.55 4.34
N GLN A 224 -6.29 -12.73 3.12
CA GLN A 224 -5.07 -12.11 2.62
C GLN A 224 -5.39 -11.35 1.34
N ASP A 225 -5.69 -10.06 1.50
CA ASP A 225 -5.97 -9.19 0.37
C ASP A 225 -4.69 -8.87 -0.42
N LYS A 226 -4.85 -8.35 -1.63
CA LYS A 226 -3.74 -8.07 -2.53
C LYS A 226 -2.82 -6.94 -2.05
N SER A 227 -3.36 -5.97 -1.31
CA SER A 227 -2.62 -4.79 -0.84
C SER A 227 -3.02 -4.38 0.57
N GLY A 228 -2.17 -3.57 1.24
CA GLY A 228 -2.48 -3.00 2.56
C GLY A 228 -3.77 -2.20 2.57
N ARG A 229 -4.02 -1.40 1.51
CA ARG A 229 -5.26 -0.64 1.37
C ARG A 229 -6.50 -1.55 1.30
N GLU A 230 -6.45 -2.60 0.48
CA GLU A 230 -7.57 -3.54 0.37
C GLU A 230 -7.81 -4.26 1.70
N ALA A 231 -6.76 -4.69 2.39
CA ALA A 231 -6.88 -5.32 3.71
C ALA A 231 -7.52 -4.38 4.74
N LEU A 232 -7.17 -3.07 4.74
CA LEU A 232 -7.84 -2.09 5.59
C LEU A 232 -9.32 -1.93 5.22
N GLN A 233 -9.67 -1.89 3.93
CA GLN A 233 -11.05 -1.82 3.48
C GLN A 233 -11.86 -3.06 3.87
N THR A 234 -11.27 -4.25 3.73
CA THR A 234 -11.87 -5.52 4.19
C THR A 234 -12.10 -5.50 5.70
N PHE A 235 -11.13 -5.01 6.47
CA PHE A 235 -11.27 -4.84 7.91
C PHE A 235 -12.39 -3.86 8.25
N ILE A 236 -12.38 -2.63 7.71
CA ILE A 236 -13.44 -1.62 7.92
C ILE A 236 -14.82 -2.18 7.51
N GLY A 237 -14.88 -3.00 6.47
CA GLY A 237 -16.07 -3.73 6.03
C GLY A 237 -16.60 -4.77 7.01
N GLY A 238 -15.95 -4.97 8.16
CA GLY A 238 -16.42 -5.82 9.25
C GLY A 238 -15.82 -7.22 9.30
N GLN A 239 -14.81 -7.54 8.48
CA GLN A 239 -14.14 -8.84 8.51
C GLN A 239 -12.97 -8.84 9.51
N GLY A 240 -12.77 -9.94 10.21
CA GLY A 240 -11.71 -10.16 11.19
C GLY A 240 -11.84 -9.34 12.47
N ASP A 241 -11.02 -9.68 13.45
CA ASP A 241 -10.93 -9.01 14.75
C ASP A 241 -9.75 -8.04 14.82
N VAL A 242 -8.69 -8.35 14.07
CA VAL A 242 -7.44 -7.59 14.04
C VAL A 242 -6.86 -7.60 12.62
N LEU A 243 -6.32 -6.46 12.19
CA LEU A 243 -5.55 -6.31 10.97
C LEU A 243 -4.10 -6.01 11.35
N LEU A 244 -3.16 -6.82 10.86
CA LEU A 244 -1.74 -6.46 10.86
C LEU A 244 -1.50 -5.41 9.79
N SER A 245 -0.99 -4.26 10.18
CA SER A 245 -0.79 -3.15 9.25
C SER A 245 0.27 -2.17 9.76
N TYR A 246 0.47 -1.11 9.01
CA TYR A 246 1.31 0.01 9.40
C TYR A 246 0.57 0.91 10.42
N GLU A 247 1.29 1.48 11.38
CA GLU A 247 0.68 2.35 12.40
C GLU A 247 -0.09 3.54 11.80
N TYR A 248 0.37 4.10 10.68
CA TYR A 248 -0.32 5.21 10.03
C TYR A 248 -1.65 4.83 9.37
N GLU A 249 -1.87 3.55 9.04
CA GLU A 249 -3.13 3.10 8.45
C GLU A 249 -4.30 3.30 9.41
N ALA A 250 -4.12 3.00 10.70
CA ALA A 250 -5.13 3.28 11.71
C ALA A 250 -5.38 4.78 11.87
N THR A 251 -4.31 5.59 11.93
CA THR A 251 -4.42 7.06 12.00
C THR A 251 -5.14 7.63 10.77
N THR A 252 -4.82 7.10 9.59
CA THR A 252 -5.48 7.48 8.33
C THR A 252 -6.96 7.11 8.34
N ALA A 253 -7.32 5.91 8.79
CA ALA A 253 -8.70 5.47 8.91
C ALA A 253 -9.49 6.36 9.87
N GLN A 254 -8.96 6.62 11.07
CA GLN A 254 -9.57 7.53 12.05
C GLN A 254 -9.76 8.96 11.51
N LYS A 255 -8.76 9.48 10.80
CA LYS A 255 -8.83 10.82 10.17
C LYS A 255 -9.91 10.88 9.09
N LYS A 256 -10.21 9.76 8.43
CA LYS A 256 -11.31 9.62 7.47
C LYS A 256 -12.67 9.35 8.13
N GLY A 257 -12.73 9.25 9.45
CA GLY A 257 -13.96 9.05 10.23
C GLY A 257 -14.34 7.59 10.44
N GLU A 258 -13.42 6.66 10.14
CA GLU A 258 -13.62 5.25 10.45
C GLU A 258 -13.40 4.97 11.92
N ASP A 259 -14.25 4.11 12.49
CA ASP A 259 -14.22 3.75 13.90
C ASP A 259 -13.30 2.52 14.07
N VAL A 260 -12.04 2.77 14.32
CA VAL A 260 -11.01 1.75 14.59
C VAL A 260 -10.09 2.22 15.71
N ASP A 261 -9.56 1.28 16.48
CA ASP A 261 -8.45 1.51 17.41
C ASP A 261 -7.19 0.80 16.91
N PHE A 262 -6.05 1.07 17.52
CA PHE A 262 -4.83 0.34 17.22
C PHE A 262 -3.95 0.17 18.44
N VAL A 263 -3.09 -0.84 18.37
CA VAL A 263 -2.07 -1.16 19.37
C VAL A 263 -0.76 -1.37 18.64
N THR A 264 0.28 -0.65 19.02
CA THR A 264 1.65 -0.96 18.61
C THR A 264 2.25 -1.85 19.69
N PRO A 265 2.58 -3.12 19.39
CA PRO A 265 3.16 -4.00 20.39
C PRO A 265 4.58 -3.57 20.77
N ASP A 266 5.02 -3.94 21.98
CA ASP A 266 6.36 -3.60 22.48
C ASP A 266 7.48 -4.22 21.60
N ASP A 267 7.24 -5.40 21.05
CA ASP A 267 8.13 -6.10 20.13
C ASP A 267 7.60 -5.90 18.69
N THR A 268 8.25 -5.08 17.90
CA THR A 268 7.85 -4.83 16.52
C THR A 268 9.03 -4.39 15.65
N ILE A 269 8.81 -4.39 14.33
CA ILE A 269 9.83 -4.03 13.35
C ILE A 269 9.65 -2.58 12.87
N LYS A 270 10.78 -1.89 12.67
CA LYS A 270 10.82 -0.61 11.98
C LYS A 270 10.72 -0.83 10.48
N ILE A 271 9.75 -0.18 9.88
CA ILE A 271 9.49 -0.20 8.44
C ILE A 271 10.20 0.99 7.79
N ASN A 272 10.93 0.72 6.73
CA ASN A 272 11.53 1.73 5.87
C ASN A 272 10.72 1.85 4.58
N ILE A 273 10.43 3.08 4.16
CA ILE A 273 9.70 3.38 2.92
C ILE A 273 10.66 4.09 1.96
N ASP A 274 10.90 3.45 0.84
CA ASP A 274 11.86 3.90 -0.15
C ASP A 274 11.24 4.85 -1.16
N ILE A 275 12.05 5.81 -1.67
CA ILE A 275 11.69 6.68 -2.77
C ILE A 275 12.92 6.95 -3.65
N ALA A 276 12.72 6.91 -4.97
CA ALA A 276 13.75 7.25 -5.93
C ALA A 276 13.12 7.85 -7.20
N LYS A 277 13.96 8.53 -8.00
CA LYS A 277 13.62 8.86 -9.37
C LYS A 277 14.19 7.81 -10.31
N THR A 278 13.52 7.60 -11.44
CA THR A 278 14.06 6.79 -12.53
C THR A 278 15.18 7.54 -13.28
N LYS A 279 16.02 6.81 -14.02
CA LYS A 279 17.14 7.41 -14.79
C LYS A 279 16.67 8.37 -15.89
N ASP A 280 15.51 8.06 -16.48
CA ASP A 280 14.93 8.84 -17.59
C ASP A 280 13.96 9.93 -17.12
N ALA A 281 13.84 10.13 -15.81
CA ALA A 281 12.95 11.12 -15.23
C ALA A 281 13.35 12.56 -15.65
N PRO A 282 12.38 13.44 -15.90
CA PRO A 282 12.65 14.84 -16.23
C PRO A 282 13.33 15.56 -15.04
N PRO A 283 14.05 16.66 -15.29
CA PRO A 283 14.77 17.37 -14.23
C PRO A 283 13.88 17.78 -13.03
N VAL A 284 12.61 18.06 -13.25
CA VAL A 284 11.63 18.41 -12.21
C VAL A 284 11.41 17.28 -11.20
N ALA A 285 11.68 16.03 -11.56
CA ALA A 285 11.62 14.89 -10.65
C ALA A 285 12.57 15.06 -9.44
N GLN A 286 13.77 15.62 -9.65
CA GLN A 286 14.67 15.91 -8.54
C GLN A 286 14.08 16.99 -7.61
N SER A 287 13.51 18.04 -8.19
CA SER A 287 12.86 19.08 -7.39
C SER A 287 11.68 18.57 -6.58
N PHE A 288 10.94 17.60 -7.13
CA PHE A 288 9.87 16.92 -6.41
C PHE A 288 10.40 16.06 -5.25
N LEU A 289 11.48 15.28 -5.45
CA LEU A 289 12.13 14.54 -4.35
C LEU A 289 12.62 15.47 -3.24
N ASP A 290 13.25 16.59 -3.62
CA ASP A 290 13.73 17.59 -2.66
C ASP A 290 12.53 18.18 -1.87
N TYR A 291 11.41 18.43 -2.55
CA TYR A 291 10.19 18.92 -1.90
C TYR A 291 9.57 17.90 -0.96
N VAL A 292 9.45 16.64 -1.37
CA VAL A 292 8.87 15.56 -0.55
C VAL A 292 9.67 15.36 0.75
N LEU A 293 10.99 15.61 0.72
CA LEU A 293 11.87 15.57 1.90
C LEU A 293 11.93 16.89 2.67
N SER A 294 11.33 17.94 2.17
CA SER A 294 11.29 19.24 2.83
C SER A 294 10.41 19.22 4.09
N LYS A 295 10.66 20.14 5.01
CA LYS A 295 9.87 20.27 6.23
C LYS A 295 8.35 20.35 5.97
N PRO A 296 7.84 21.20 5.05
CA PRO A 296 6.41 21.27 4.78
C PRO A 296 5.78 19.94 4.35
N ALA A 297 6.41 19.21 3.43
CA ALA A 297 5.90 17.91 2.97
C ALA A 297 5.99 16.85 4.08
N GLN A 298 7.07 16.84 4.86
CA GLN A 298 7.23 15.94 5.98
C GLN A 298 6.24 16.22 7.13
N GLU A 299 5.81 17.48 7.32
CA GLU A 299 4.70 17.83 8.21
C GLU A 299 3.36 17.29 7.71
N MET A 300 3.13 17.26 6.38
CA MET A 300 1.95 16.60 5.79
C MET A 300 1.98 15.09 6.07
N PHE A 301 3.10 14.42 5.84
CA PHE A 301 3.26 13.01 6.21
C PHE A 301 2.96 12.76 7.69
N ALA A 302 3.56 13.55 8.59
CA ALA A 302 3.33 13.43 10.04
C ALA A 302 1.86 13.67 10.43
N SER A 303 1.14 14.53 9.69
CA SER A 303 -0.28 14.78 9.93
C SER A 303 -1.17 13.57 9.61
N TRP A 304 -0.71 12.68 8.73
CA TRP A 304 -1.38 11.43 8.35
C TRP A 304 -0.86 10.21 9.10
N GLY A 305 0.05 10.41 10.10
CA GLY A 305 0.58 9.33 10.93
C GLY A 305 1.83 8.65 10.39
N TYR A 306 2.40 9.14 9.30
CA TYR A 306 3.69 8.63 8.79
C TYR A 306 4.83 9.21 9.63
N ARG A 307 5.77 8.38 10.08
CA ARG A 307 6.97 8.82 10.80
C ARG A 307 7.90 9.56 9.83
N PRO A 308 8.10 10.88 9.98
CA PRO A 308 8.92 11.64 9.05
C PRO A 308 10.40 11.28 9.19
N VAL A 309 11.14 11.33 8.07
CA VAL A 309 12.61 11.22 8.08
C VAL A 309 13.29 12.55 8.40
N ASN A 310 12.57 13.64 8.37
CA ASN A 310 13.06 14.95 8.81
C ASN A 310 13.08 14.99 10.34
N GLU A 311 14.29 15.03 10.93
CA GLU A 311 14.48 14.95 12.38
C GLU A 311 13.80 16.08 13.16
N GLU A 312 13.72 17.29 12.58
CA GLU A 312 13.05 18.43 13.23
C GLU A 312 11.54 18.17 13.34
N VAL A 313 10.92 17.67 12.24
CA VAL A 313 9.50 17.33 12.21
C VAL A 313 9.20 16.13 13.10
N LEU A 314 10.04 15.09 13.08
CA LEU A 314 9.89 13.93 13.96
C LEU A 314 9.92 14.35 15.42
N LYS A 315 10.91 15.15 15.83
CA LYS A 315 11.03 15.66 17.19
C LYS A 315 9.84 16.53 17.62
N ALA A 316 9.31 17.34 16.70
CA ALA A 316 8.14 18.19 16.98
C ALA A 316 6.83 17.39 17.15
N ASN A 317 6.81 16.14 16.70
CA ASN A 317 5.66 15.21 16.79
C ASN A 317 6.00 13.95 17.62
N ALA A 318 6.98 14.01 18.51
CA ALA A 318 7.45 12.84 19.28
C ALA A 318 6.36 12.18 20.14
N ASP A 319 5.36 12.92 20.55
CA ASP A 319 4.18 12.44 21.27
C ASP A 319 3.28 11.52 20.42
N LYS A 320 3.33 11.69 19.10
CA LYS A 320 2.55 10.86 18.15
C LYS A 320 3.29 9.58 17.74
N PHE A 321 4.62 9.58 17.90
CA PHE A 321 5.50 8.54 17.40
C PHE A 321 6.39 7.95 18.50
N PRO A 322 5.81 7.35 19.56
CA PRO A 322 6.60 6.71 20.60
C PRO A 322 7.35 5.50 20.02
N ASP A 323 8.59 5.30 20.46
CA ASP A 323 9.34 4.10 20.12
C ASP A 323 8.92 2.95 21.04
N PRO A 324 8.61 1.76 20.49
CA PRO A 324 8.36 0.54 21.26
C PRO A 324 9.61 0.10 22.05
N ALA A 325 9.38 -0.65 23.13
CA ALA A 325 10.47 -1.05 24.02
C ALA A 325 11.51 -1.95 23.35
N ASN A 326 11.08 -2.83 22.44
CA ASN A 326 11.91 -3.82 21.77
C ASN A 326 11.79 -3.66 20.24
N LEU A 327 12.06 -2.45 19.76
CA LEU A 327 12.05 -2.15 18.34
C LEU A 327 13.27 -2.78 17.67
N PHE A 328 13.04 -3.61 16.66
CA PHE A 328 14.09 -4.19 15.81
C PHE A 328 13.95 -3.74 14.35
N THR A 329 14.93 -4.05 13.55
CA THR A 329 15.06 -3.62 12.16
C THR A 329 15.26 -4.81 11.22
N ILE A 330 15.22 -4.57 9.93
CA ILE A 330 15.50 -5.61 8.93
C ILE A 330 16.96 -6.11 9.05
N GLU A 331 17.89 -5.25 9.50
CA GLU A 331 19.29 -5.59 9.72
C GLU A 331 19.45 -6.60 10.86
N ASP A 332 18.63 -6.52 11.89
CA ASP A 332 18.61 -7.50 12.99
C ASP A 332 18.16 -8.90 12.53
N LEU A 333 17.44 -8.98 11.41
CA LEU A 333 17.08 -10.22 10.73
C LEU A 333 18.11 -10.67 9.70
N GLY A 334 19.15 -9.88 9.46
CA GLY A 334 20.23 -10.15 8.51
C GLY A 334 20.14 -9.41 7.18
N GLY A 335 19.21 -8.45 7.05
CA GLY A 335 19.01 -7.63 5.86
C GLY A 335 18.09 -8.28 4.80
N TRP A 336 17.63 -7.47 3.86
CA TRP A 336 16.64 -7.90 2.86
C TRP A 336 17.12 -9.06 1.96
N SER A 337 18.39 -9.10 1.56
CA SER A 337 18.88 -10.19 0.73
C SER A 337 18.68 -11.54 1.43
N LYS A 338 19.18 -11.67 2.66
CA LYS A 338 19.03 -12.89 3.45
C LYS A 338 17.57 -13.24 3.70
N VAL A 339 16.76 -12.24 4.10
CA VAL A 339 15.35 -12.42 4.42
C VAL A 339 14.56 -12.91 3.19
N ASN A 340 14.82 -12.32 2.02
CA ASN A 340 14.17 -12.80 0.80
C ASN A 340 14.56 -14.24 0.46
N ASP A 341 15.87 -14.55 0.48
CA ASP A 341 16.36 -15.87 0.10
C ASP A 341 15.88 -16.96 1.06
N GLU A 342 15.91 -16.70 2.37
CA GLU A 342 15.62 -17.73 3.39
C GLU A 342 14.11 -17.83 3.72
N LEU A 343 13.36 -16.72 3.61
CA LEU A 343 11.97 -16.68 4.08
C LEU A 343 10.94 -16.55 2.95
N PHE A 344 11.21 -15.75 1.91
CA PHE A 344 10.21 -15.39 0.89
C PHE A 344 10.52 -15.87 -0.53
N ASP A 345 11.66 -16.52 -0.76
CA ASP A 345 11.90 -17.14 -2.06
C ASP A 345 10.78 -18.16 -2.35
N VAL A 346 10.18 -18.09 -3.54
CA VAL A 346 8.96 -18.85 -3.87
C VAL A 346 9.21 -20.37 -3.92
N GLU A 347 10.45 -20.81 -4.19
CA GLU A 347 10.80 -22.23 -4.28
C GLU A 347 11.31 -22.80 -2.94
N THR A 348 12.07 -22.00 -2.19
CA THR A 348 12.87 -22.48 -1.05
C THR A 348 12.56 -21.78 0.27
N GLY A 349 11.88 -20.61 0.23
CA GLY A 349 11.61 -19.78 1.41
C GLY A 349 10.71 -20.44 2.44
N SER A 350 11.07 -20.30 3.71
CA SER A 350 10.34 -20.95 4.81
C SER A 350 8.94 -20.37 4.98
N ILE A 351 8.77 -19.06 4.87
CA ILE A 351 7.44 -18.41 4.95
C ILE A 351 6.66 -18.67 3.66
N ALA A 352 7.30 -18.69 2.49
CA ALA A 352 6.64 -19.07 1.26
C ALA A 352 5.98 -20.43 1.35
N LYS A 353 6.68 -21.39 1.93
CA LYS A 353 6.17 -22.74 2.15
C LYS A 353 5.01 -22.80 3.16
N ILE A 354 5.06 -21.98 4.21
CA ILE A 354 3.95 -21.85 5.19
C ILE A 354 2.70 -21.31 4.49
N GLU A 355 2.84 -20.29 3.64
CA GLU A 355 1.74 -19.70 2.88
C GLU A 355 1.17 -20.66 1.84
N GLU A 356 2.01 -21.37 1.10
CA GLU A 356 1.60 -22.42 0.17
C GLU A 356 0.81 -23.52 0.87
N ASP A 357 1.31 -24.02 2.01
CA ASP A 357 0.64 -25.03 2.85
C ASP A 357 -0.73 -24.54 3.37
N ALA A 358 -0.90 -23.23 3.57
CA ALA A 358 -2.16 -22.61 3.95
C ALA A 358 -3.08 -22.34 2.75
N GLY A 359 -2.63 -22.62 1.51
CA GLY A 359 -3.42 -22.45 0.30
C GLY A 359 -3.40 -21.01 -0.25
N VAL A 360 -2.42 -20.20 0.14
CA VAL A 360 -2.24 -18.83 -0.35
C VAL A 360 -1.43 -18.88 -1.64
N ALA A 361 -1.81 -18.03 -2.61
CA ALA A 361 -1.05 -17.91 -3.85
C ALA A 361 0.34 -17.28 -3.56
N THR A 362 1.39 -17.99 -3.94
CA THR A 362 2.79 -17.55 -3.83
C THR A 362 3.39 -17.17 -5.16
N GLU A 363 2.66 -17.39 -6.26
CA GLU A 363 2.98 -16.98 -7.62
C GLU A 363 2.13 -15.77 -8.02
N ASP A 364 2.67 -14.94 -8.92
CA ASP A 364 2.02 -13.76 -9.48
C ASP A 364 0.99 -14.07 -10.57
#